data_27dbe67236e7abc2ca80d2519e555e2f
#
_entry.id   27dbe67236e7abc2ca80d2519e555e2f
#
_cell.length_a   1.000
_cell.length_b   1.000
_cell.length_c   1.000
_cell.angle_alpha   90.00
_cell.angle_beta   90.00
_cell.angle_gamma   90.00
#
_symmetry.space_group_name_H-M   'P 1'
#
loop_
_entity.id
_entity.type
_entity.pdbx_description
1 polymer ?
#
loop_
_entity_poly.entity_id
_entity_poly.type
_entity_poly.pdbx_seq_one_letter_code
_entity_poly.pdbx_strand_id
1 'polypeptide(L)'
;GSMVIPGNTSYDYEYYSLKLNSDHLGTPVSLYVENLKGKILRGEESGIKIKIDNYALPENSEEITHLTLFVKYIDSGDNNEVAFMTDGENLVIEESFIYGNTQITAGETVASLIDQDASKTGSAVSIGDGVFFIRGHFVNVSADKIVLDPYSNIPNYRVGLFIQEEIVQAKDESSLFDNARGFSNFAAPGADRLQIKTTLTKKPLTDYNDKNFVELMRLDDGQLKKNEQKPDYSLIKDYFAKRTYEESGNYSVGNFKVDIAECLNDGVSNEGIFLENEQTDQRNIPDESLMCVRVSPGKAYVRGHDIEKSGTSIIDVDKPRDKDEFKSAKVNFALGTLFKLNNVHGSPVIGLNNTPSGSTVSL
;
A
#
# COMPACT_ATOMS: atom_id res chain seq x y z
N GLY A 1 11.13 -13.77 -22.91
CA GLY A 1 11.79 -12.65 -22.27
C GLY A 1 12.30 -13.04 -20.88
N SER A 2 13.39 -12.48 -20.46
CA SER A 2 13.93 -12.69 -19.12
C SER A 2 13.93 -11.36 -18.37
N MET A 3 13.70 -11.42 -17.06
CA MET A 3 13.77 -10.28 -16.16
C MET A 3 15.24 -9.94 -15.88
N VAL A 4 15.64 -8.70 -16.08
CA VAL A 4 17.02 -8.23 -15.85
C VAL A 4 17.13 -7.46 -14.55
N ILE A 5 16.21 -6.51 -14.35
CA ILE A 5 16.01 -5.81 -13.07
C ILE A 5 14.62 -6.20 -12.61
N PRO A 6 14.48 -6.81 -11.43
CA PRO A 6 13.19 -7.32 -10.99
C PRO A 6 12.21 -6.17 -10.74
N GLY A 7 11.10 -6.18 -11.50
CA GLY A 7 9.89 -5.53 -11.06
C GLY A 7 9.21 -6.48 -10.08
N ASN A 8 9.26 -6.17 -8.80
CA ASN A 8 8.67 -7.04 -7.78
C ASN A 8 7.21 -7.31 -8.10
N THR A 9 6.88 -8.56 -8.35
CA THR A 9 5.50 -8.97 -8.56
C THR A 9 4.89 -9.41 -7.24
N SER A 10 3.68 -8.98 -6.96
CA SER A 10 2.93 -9.40 -5.79
C SER A 10 1.52 -9.86 -6.14
N TYR A 11 1.06 -10.87 -5.43
CA TYR A 11 -0.31 -11.36 -5.49
C TYR A 11 -1.01 -11.01 -4.19
N ASP A 12 -2.12 -10.29 -4.32
CA ASP A 12 -2.98 -9.85 -3.23
C ASP A 12 -4.28 -10.66 -3.28
N TYR A 13 -4.41 -11.63 -2.41
CA TYR A 13 -5.58 -12.53 -2.30
C TYR A 13 -6.66 -12.00 -1.35
N GLU A 14 -6.39 -10.89 -0.66
CA GLU A 14 -7.31 -10.18 0.22
C GLU A 14 -7.54 -8.75 -0.30
N TYR A 15 -7.80 -8.62 -1.60
CA TYR A 15 -8.08 -7.34 -2.20
C TYR A 15 -9.56 -6.99 -2.04
N TYR A 16 -9.88 -6.33 -0.95
CA TYR A 16 -11.27 -6.06 -0.57
C TYR A 16 -11.96 -5.12 -1.55
N SER A 17 -13.21 -5.42 -1.85
CA SER A 17 -14.06 -4.64 -2.72
C SER A 17 -15.39 -4.29 -2.04
N LEU A 18 -15.85 -3.05 -2.27
CA LEU A 18 -17.10 -2.52 -1.76
C LEU A 18 -17.96 -2.07 -2.92
N LYS A 19 -19.17 -2.60 -2.99
CA LYS A 19 -20.17 -2.22 -4.01
C LYS A 19 -20.97 -1.03 -3.52
N LEU A 20 -21.01 0.02 -4.33
CA LEU A 20 -21.73 1.25 -4.04
C LEU A 20 -23.04 1.34 -4.81
N ASN A 21 -23.97 2.10 -4.26
CA ASN A 21 -25.09 2.64 -5.01
C ASN A 21 -24.56 3.60 -6.09
N SER A 22 -25.23 3.64 -7.25
CA SER A 22 -24.82 4.48 -8.38
C SER A 22 -24.93 5.98 -8.09
N ASP A 23 -25.88 6.34 -7.22
CA ASP A 23 -26.20 7.72 -6.86
C ASP A 23 -26.09 7.95 -5.37
N HIS A 24 -25.62 9.13 -5.00
CA HIS A 24 -25.68 9.63 -3.63
C HIS A 24 -26.29 11.03 -3.61
N LEU A 25 -27.37 11.19 -2.85
CA LEU A 25 -28.13 12.45 -2.76
C LEU A 25 -28.49 13.06 -4.12
N GLY A 26 -28.82 12.22 -5.11
CA GLY A 26 -29.19 12.63 -6.46
C GLY A 26 -28.02 13.01 -7.37
N THR A 27 -26.78 12.76 -6.93
CA THR A 27 -25.58 12.96 -7.75
C THR A 27 -24.94 11.60 -8.05
N PRO A 28 -24.69 11.27 -9.35
CA PRO A 28 -23.99 10.04 -9.69
C PRO A 28 -22.57 10.01 -9.09
N VAL A 29 -22.27 8.97 -8.32
CA VAL A 29 -20.95 8.80 -7.66
C VAL A 29 -19.84 8.66 -8.69
N SER A 30 -20.13 8.14 -9.88
CA SER A 30 -19.16 7.99 -10.97
C SER A 30 -18.50 9.31 -11.41
N LEU A 31 -19.15 10.45 -11.16
CA LEU A 31 -18.61 11.76 -11.55
C LEU A 31 -17.42 12.21 -10.69
N TYR A 32 -17.32 11.75 -9.45
CA TYR A 32 -16.27 12.18 -8.52
C TYR A 32 -15.51 11.03 -7.87
N VAL A 33 -15.82 9.78 -8.21
CA VAL A 33 -15.15 8.60 -7.62
C VAL A 33 -13.65 8.61 -7.83
N GLU A 34 -13.15 9.18 -8.92
CA GLU A 34 -11.73 9.33 -9.17
C GLU A 34 -11.05 10.22 -8.11
N ASN A 35 -11.74 11.25 -7.63
CA ASN A 35 -11.24 12.13 -6.57
C ASN A 35 -11.19 11.46 -5.20
N LEU A 36 -11.89 10.34 -5.05
CA LEU A 36 -11.86 9.54 -3.82
C LEU A 36 -10.64 8.61 -3.74
N LYS A 37 -9.98 8.35 -4.86
CA LYS A 37 -8.79 7.48 -4.89
C LYS A 37 -7.68 8.00 -3.97
N GLY A 38 -7.16 7.12 -3.13
CA GLY A 38 -6.14 7.43 -2.14
C GLY A 38 -6.66 8.04 -0.83
N LYS A 39 -7.94 8.42 -0.76
CA LYS A 39 -8.56 9.02 0.41
C LYS A 39 -9.09 7.98 1.39
N ILE A 40 -9.35 8.43 2.60
CA ILE A 40 -9.90 7.63 3.69
C ILE A 40 -11.39 7.91 3.80
N LEU A 41 -12.17 6.84 3.80
CA LEU A 41 -13.60 6.88 4.12
C LEU A 41 -13.85 6.12 5.42
N ARG A 42 -14.88 6.55 6.14
CA ARG A 42 -15.36 5.91 7.35
C ARG A 42 -16.83 5.51 7.18
N GLY A 43 -17.16 4.29 7.58
CA GLY A 43 -18.56 3.87 7.69
C GLY A 43 -19.28 4.66 8.77
N GLU A 44 -20.49 5.14 8.46
CA GLU A 44 -21.27 5.95 9.39
C GLU A 44 -21.77 5.11 10.58
N GLU A 45 -22.13 3.85 10.33
CA GLU A 45 -22.67 2.95 11.35
C GLU A 45 -21.58 2.07 11.98
N SER A 46 -20.70 1.51 11.15
CA SER A 46 -19.66 0.58 11.61
C SER A 46 -18.47 1.29 12.27
N GLY A 47 -18.25 2.58 11.95
CA GLY A 47 -17.06 3.32 12.36
C GLY A 47 -15.77 2.84 11.69
N ILE A 48 -15.84 1.82 10.83
CA ILE A 48 -14.68 1.24 10.14
C ILE A 48 -14.07 2.25 9.17
N LYS A 49 -12.74 2.34 9.17
CA LYS A 49 -12.03 3.20 8.22
C LYS A 49 -11.36 2.37 7.13
N ILE A 50 -11.51 2.86 5.91
CA ILE A 50 -10.92 2.27 4.71
C ILE A 50 -10.14 3.30 3.94
N LYS A 51 -9.07 2.87 3.30
CA LYS A 51 -8.35 3.65 2.29
C LYS A 51 -8.69 3.12 0.91
N ILE A 52 -9.09 4.00 0.02
CA ILE A 52 -9.40 3.64 -1.36
C ILE A 52 -8.10 3.48 -2.15
N ASP A 53 -7.87 2.30 -2.69
CA ASP A 53 -6.73 1.98 -3.55
C ASP A 53 -7.07 2.24 -5.02
N ASN A 54 -8.25 1.77 -5.45
CA ASN A 54 -8.73 1.92 -6.83
C ASN A 54 -10.26 1.83 -6.89
N TYR A 55 -10.82 2.03 -8.07
CA TYR A 55 -12.24 1.86 -8.32
C TYR A 55 -12.49 1.23 -9.69
N ALA A 56 -13.68 0.70 -9.90
CA ALA A 56 -14.14 0.22 -11.19
C ALA A 56 -15.62 0.55 -11.41
N LEU A 57 -15.92 0.90 -12.66
CA LEU A 57 -17.27 1.19 -13.12
C LEU A 57 -17.86 -0.04 -13.82
N PRO A 58 -19.17 -0.26 -13.77
CA PRO A 58 -19.83 -1.37 -14.46
C PRO A 58 -19.57 -1.39 -15.98
N GLU A 59 -19.32 -0.22 -16.56
CA GLU A 59 -19.03 -0.06 -17.99
C GLU A 59 -17.66 -0.63 -18.39
N ASN A 60 -16.76 -0.82 -17.42
CA ASN A 60 -15.38 -1.24 -17.69
C ASN A 60 -15.20 -2.75 -17.85
N SER A 61 -16.13 -3.54 -17.32
CA SER A 61 -16.08 -5.02 -17.40
C SER A 61 -17.42 -5.62 -17.06
N GLU A 62 -17.79 -6.71 -17.78
CA GLU A 62 -18.99 -7.50 -17.49
C GLU A 62 -18.96 -8.16 -16.10
N GLU A 63 -17.75 -8.32 -15.51
CA GLU A 63 -17.56 -8.89 -14.19
C GLU A 63 -17.97 -7.90 -13.07
N ILE A 64 -18.07 -6.59 -13.38
CA ILE A 64 -18.38 -5.53 -12.42
C ILE A 64 -19.85 -5.19 -12.48
N THR A 65 -20.58 -5.60 -11.45
CA THR A 65 -22.06 -5.45 -11.40
C THR A 65 -22.50 -4.09 -10.87
N HIS A 66 -21.68 -3.44 -10.04
CA HIS A 66 -21.95 -2.15 -9.40
C HIS A 66 -20.68 -1.30 -9.45
N LEU A 67 -20.84 0.02 -9.25
CA LEU A 67 -19.67 0.85 -8.97
C LEU A 67 -18.95 0.26 -7.75
N THR A 68 -17.69 -0.13 -7.94
CA THR A 68 -16.94 -0.88 -6.93
C THR A 68 -15.70 -0.12 -6.53
N LEU A 69 -15.50 0.07 -5.24
CA LEU A 69 -14.25 0.55 -4.67
C LEU A 69 -13.39 -0.64 -4.27
N PHE A 70 -12.11 -0.58 -4.60
CA PHE A 70 -11.11 -1.50 -4.06
C PHE A 70 -10.41 -0.80 -2.91
N VAL A 71 -10.41 -1.44 -1.74
CA VAL A 71 -10.05 -0.78 -0.50
C VAL A 71 -9.10 -1.60 0.35
N LYS A 72 -8.42 -0.88 1.25
CA LYS A 72 -7.70 -1.48 2.37
C LYS A 72 -8.36 -1.05 3.66
N TYR A 73 -8.68 -1.99 4.51
CA TYR A 73 -9.17 -1.71 5.85
C TYR A 73 -8.02 -1.19 6.70
N ILE A 74 -8.22 -0.03 7.33
CA ILE A 74 -7.22 0.63 8.17
C ILE A 74 -7.57 0.47 9.64
N ASP A 75 -8.87 0.56 9.95
CA ASP A 75 -9.38 0.50 11.31
C ASP A 75 -10.63 -0.38 11.36
N SER A 76 -10.81 -1.13 12.43
CA SER A 76 -11.96 -2.04 12.65
C SER A 76 -13.14 -1.37 13.36
N GLY A 77 -13.16 -0.03 13.45
CA GLY A 77 -14.22 0.72 14.12
C GLY A 77 -14.13 0.72 15.64
N ASP A 78 -15.11 1.38 16.27
CA ASP A 78 -15.07 1.69 17.69
C ASP A 78 -15.07 0.49 18.63
N ASN A 79 -15.62 -0.64 18.21
CA ASN A 79 -15.82 -1.80 19.08
C ASN A 79 -14.94 -3.00 18.75
N ASN A 80 -14.18 -2.98 17.66
CA ASN A 80 -13.42 -4.12 17.13
C ASN A 80 -14.26 -5.42 16.92
N GLU A 81 -15.57 -5.29 16.87
CA GLU A 81 -16.50 -6.45 16.75
C GLU A 81 -16.83 -6.77 15.29
N VAL A 82 -16.71 -5.79 14.40
CA VAL A 82 -17.09 -5.92 13.00
C VAL A 82 -15.82 -5.90 12.15
N ALA A 83 -15.64 -6.96 11.36
CA ALA A 83 -14.48 -7.09 10.46
C ALA A 83 -14.66 -6.35 9.12
N PHE A 84 -15.93 -6.15 8.69
CA PHE A 84 -16.29 -5.54 7.41
C PHE A 84 -17.34 -4.45 7.61
N MET A 85 -17.42 -3.53 6.65
CA MET A 85 -18.47 -2.52 6.64
C MET A 85 -19.86 -3.14 6.54
N THR A 86 -20.83 -2.46 7.14
CA THR A 86 -22.24 -2.89 7.16
C THR A 86 -22.91 -2.62 5.82
N ASP A 87 -23.69 -3.58 5.34
CA ASP A 87 -24.46 -3.41 4.11
C ASP A 87 -25.44 -2.23 4.24
N GLY A 88 -25.53 -1.40 3.20
CA GLY A 88 -26.41 -0.24 3.16
C GLY A 88 -25.91 1.01 3.88
N GLU A 89 -24.80 0.95 4.63
CA GLU A 89 -24.31 2.11 5.37
C GLU A 89 -23.78 3.23 4.46
N ASN A 90 -23.84 4.46 4.96
CA ASN A 90 -23.24 5.61 4.31
C ASN A 90 -21.75 5.68 4.58
N LEU A 91 -21.00 6.19 3.61
CA LEU A 91 -19.58 6.42 3.68
C LEU A 91 -19.29 7.90 3.86
N VAL A 92 -18.59 8.22 4.93
CA VAL A 92 -18.20 9.57 5.31
C VAL A 92 -16.75 9.81 4.89
N ILE A 93 -16.47 10.95 4.25
CA ILE A 93 -15.10 11.33 3.90
C ILE A 93 -14.37 11.93 5.10
N GLU A 94 -13.15 11.49 5.33
CA GLU A 94 -12.29 12.03 6.42
C GLU A 94 -11.47 13.25 5.95
N GLU A 95 -11.30 13.44 4.65
CA GLU A 95 -10.53 14.52 4.04
C GLU A 95 -11.33 15.31 3.02
N SER A 96 -11.32 16.62 3.10
CA SER A 96 -12.00 17.49 2.14
C SER A 96 -11.38 17.37 0.74
N PHE A 97 -12.22 17.47 -0.30
CA PHE A 97 -11.76 17.54 -1.68
C PHE A 97 -12.66 18.43 -2.54
N ILE A 98 -12.17 18.79 -3.72
CA ILE A 98 -12.90 19.62 -4.68
C ILE A 98 -13.25 18.77 -5.89
N TYR A 99 -14.50 18.83 -6.29
CA TYR A 99 -15.03 18.21 -7.49
C TYR A 99 -15.77 19.28 -8.32
N GLY A 100 -15.29 19.56 -9.51
CA GLY A 100 -15.77 20.67 -10.32
C GLY A 100 -15.68 22.01 -9.56
N ASN A 101 -16.83 22.63 -9.29
CA ASN A 101 -16.92 23.86 -8.50
C ASN A 101 -17.46 23.61 -7.07
N THR A 102 -17.65 22.37 -6.69
CA THR A 102 -18.21 21.98 -5.38
C THR A 102 -17.09 21.50 -4.48
N GLN A 103 -17.00 22.05 -3.28
CA GLN A 103 -16.14 21.54 -2.23
C GLN A 103 -16.96 20.58 -1.38
N ILE A 104 -16.44 19.36 -1.20
CA ILE A 104 -16.95 18.37 -0.26
C ILE A 104 -16.06 18.44 0.97
N THR A 105 -16.68 18.64 2.13
CA THR A 105 -15.97 18.88 3.39
C THR A 105 -15.78 17.57 4.15
N ALA A 106 -14.70 17.44 4.89
CA ALA A 106 -14.49 16.32 5.80
C ALA A 106 -15.69 16.18 6.77
N GLY A 107 -16.15 14.96 6.95
CA GLY A 107 -17.35 14.66 7.74
C GLY A 107 -18.66 14.58 6.95
N GLU A 108 -18.65 14.90 5.66
CA GLU A 108 -19.83 14.73 4.80
C GLU A 108 -19.93 13.30 4.25
N THR A 109 -21.15 12.82 4.04
CA THR A 109 -21.39 11.54 3.35
C THR A 109 -21.16 11.70 1.87
N VAL A 110 -20.44 10.76 1.26
CA VAL A 110 -20.06 10.85 -0.17
C VAL A 110 -20.56 9.68 -1.01
N ALA A 111 -20.99 8.60 -0.38
CA ALA A 111 -21.51 7.42 -1.06
C ALA A 111 -22.31 6.58 -0.06
N SER A 112 -23.03 5.59 -0.54
CA SER A 112 -23.63 4.54 0.28
C SER A 112 -23.35 3.17 -0.31
N LEU A 113 -23.21 2.18 0.56
CA LEU A 113 -23.10 0.79 0.15
C LEU A 113 -24.46 0.26 -0.33
N ILE A 114 -24.44 -0.78 -1.14
CA ILE A 114 -25.69 -1.48 -1.50
C ILE A 114 -26.22 -2.24 -0.28
N ASP A 115 -27.56 -2.46 -0.26
CA ASP A 115 -28.27 -3.01 0.89
C ASP A 115 -27.97 -4.48 1.20
N GLN A 116 -27.36 -5.20 0.27
CA GLN A 116 -27.06 -6.62 0.44
C GLN A 116 -25.74 -6.96 -0.24
N ASP A 117 -24.90 -7.69 0.46
CA ASP A 117 -23.70 -8.27 -0.11
C ASP A 117 -22.73 -7.21 -0.68
N ALA A 118 -22.60 -6.10 0.03
CA ALA A 118 -21.80 -4.96 -0.38
C ALA A 118 -20.30 -5.23 -0.29
N SER A 119 -19.85 -5.92 0.75
CA SER A 119 -18.44 -6.22 0.99
C SER A 119 -18.05 -7.57 0.40
N LYS A 120 -16.99 -7.58 -0.43
CA LYS A 120 -16.44 -8.79 -1.05
C LYS A 120 -14.92 -8.82 -0.93
N THR A 121 -14.37 -10.03 -1.03
CA THR A 121 -12.94 -10.22 -1.16
C THR A 121 -12.62 -10.58 -2.60
N GLY A 122 -11.90 -9.72 -3.28
CA GLY A 122 -11.39 -9.94 -4.61
C GLY A 122 -9.91 -10.34 -4.59
N SER A 123 -9.31 -10.33 -5.76
CA SER A 123 -7.89 -10.63 -5.95
C SER A 123 -7.25 -9.71 -6.97
N ALA A 124 -5.99 -9.37 -6.74
CA ALA A 124 -5.22 -8.48 -7.60
C ALA A 124 -3.77 -8.95 -7.75
N VAL A 125 -3.15 -8.55 -8.84
CA VAL A 125 -1.71 -8.71 -9.06
C VAL A 125 -1.11 -7.38 -9.40
N SER A 126 0.03 -7.08 -8.82
CA SER A 126 0.82 -5.90 -9.16
C SER A 126 2.23 -6.27 -9.57
N ILE A 127 2.83 -5.41 -10.40
CA ILE A 127 4.24 -5.42 -10.76
C ILE A 127 4.84 -4.07 -10.42
N GLY A 128 6.05 -4.06 -9.89
CA GLY A 128 6.82 -2.83 -9.71
C GLY A 128 7.63 -2.47 -10.95
N ASP A 129 8.27 -1.30 -10.91
CA ASP A 129 9.18 -0.88 -11.97
C ASP A 129 10.31 -1.87 -12.17
N GLY A 130 10.62 -2.18 -13.41
CA GLY A 130 11.67 -3.14 -13.72
C GLY A 130 12.16 -3.06 -15.16
N VAL A 131 13.20 -3.83 -15.48
CA VAL A 131 13.75 -3.93 -16.84
C VAL A 131 13.73 -5.39 -17.27
N PHE A 132 13.11 -5.63 -18.41
CA PHE A 132 13.03 -6.96 -19.02
C PHE A 132 13.79 -6.99 -20.34
N PHE A 133 14.44 -8.12 -20.62
CA PHE A 133 15.02 -8.38 -21.95
C PHE A 133 13.99 -9.06 -22.81
N ILE A 134 13.42 -8.34 -23.78
CA ILE A 134 12.33 -8.79 -24.64
C ILE A 134 12.77 -8.64 -26.08
N ARG A 135 12.78 -9.75 -26.84
CA ARG A 135 13.06 -9.80 -28.29
C ARG A 135 14.34 -9.06 -28.70
N GLY A 136 15.39 -9.14 -27.89
CA GLY A 136 16.67 -8.51 -28.19
C GLY A 136 16.82 -7.09 -27.63
N HIS A 137 15.83 -6.55 -26.95
CA HIS A 137 15.83 -5.19 -26.39
C HIS A 137 15.63 -5.18 -24.90
N PHE A 138 16.26 -4.23 -24.21
CA PHE A 138 15.96 -3.90 -22.82
C PHE A 138 14.73 -2.99 -22.79
N VAL A 139 13.68 -3.44 -22.13
CA VAL A 139 12.39 -2.76 -22.06
C VAL A 139 12.10 -2.39 -20.61
N ASN A 140 11.89 -1.11 -20.37
CA ASN A 140 11.42 -0.63 -19.08
C ASN A 140 9.94 -0.99 -18.92
N VAL A 141 9.60 -1.61 -17.82
CA VAL A 141 8.23 -1.93 -17.42
C VAL A 141 7.90 -1.07 -16.23
N SER A 142 6.90 -0.24 -16.37
CA SER A 142 6.42 0.59 -15.26
C SER A 142 5.55 -0.20 -14.30
N ALA A 143 5.51 0.25 -13.06
CA ALA A 143 4.63 -0.31 -12.05
C ALA A 143 3.17 -0.27 -12.53
N ASP A 144 2.48 -1.41 -12.37
CA ASP A 144 1.09 -1.57 -12.78
C ASP A 144 0.37 -2.56 -11.85
N LYS A 145 -0.95 -2.45 -11.76
CA LYS A 145 -1.80 -3.31 -10.93
C LYS A 145 -3.08 -3.65 -11.66
N ILE A 146 -3.37 -4.93 -11.74
CA ILE A 146 -4.63 -5.42 -12.32
C ILE A 146 -5.45 -6.19 -11.30
N VAL A 147 -6.75 -6.01 -11.36
CA VAL A 147 -7.73 -6.82 -10.64
C VAL A 147 -7.95 -8.11 -11.42
N LEU A 148 -7.80 -9.24 -10.76
CA LEU A 148 -8.06 -10.54 -11.36
C LEU A 148 -9.55 -10.85 -11.31
N ASP A 149 -10.08 -10.99 -10.12
CA ASP A 149 -11.50 -11.15 -9.88
C ASP A 149 -11.95 -10.09 -8.85
N PRO A 150 -12.92 -9.25 -9.19
CA PRO A 150 -13.34 -8.16 -8.30
C PRO A 150 -14.04 -8.67 -7.03
N TYR A 151 -14.67 -9.85 -7.09
CA TYR A 151 -15.52 -10.38 -6.02
C TYR A 151 -15.16 -11.80 -5.58
N SER A 152 -14.02 -12.34 -6.05
CA SER A 152 -13.52 -13.65 -5.68
C SER A 152 -12.02 -13.63 -5.44
N ASN A 153 -11.56 -14.36 -4.44
CA ASN A 153 -10.15 -14.56 -4.15
C ASN A 153 -9.60 -15.92 -4.61
N ILE A 154 -10.32 -16.60 -5.53
CA ILE A 154 -9.95 -17.89 -6.10
C ILE A 154 -9.71 -17.75 -7.60
N PRO A 155 -8.75 -16.91 -8.04
CA PRO A 155 -8.52 -16.66 -9.45
C PRO A 155 -7.86 -17.87 -10.15
N ASN A 156 -8.20 -18.05 -11.43
CA ASN A 156 -7.67 -19.09 -12.30
C ASN A 156 -7.09 -18.46 -13.56
N TYR A 157 -5.91 -17.83 -13.45
CA TYR A 157 -5.32 -17.05 -14.53
C TYR A 157 -3.82 -17.26 -14.66
N ARG A 158 -3.34 -17.01 -15.87
CA ARG A 158 -1.95 -16.69 -16.15
C ARG A 158 -1.83 -15.18 -16.21
N VAL A 159 -0.97 -14.61 -15.42
CA VAL A 159 -0.72 -13.17 -15.36
C VAL A 159 0.66 -12.88 -15.92
N GLY A 160 0.77 -11.89 -16.75
CA GLY A 160 2.04 -11.55 -17.38
C GLY A 160 1.98 -10.27 -18.21
N LEU A 161 3.09 -10.01 -18.88
CA LEU A 161 3.22 -8.85 -19.74
C LEU A 161 2.79 -9.19 -21.17
N PHE A 162 1.83 -8.47 -21.68
CA PHE A 162 1.50 -8.46 -23.09
C PHE A 162 2.42 -7.49 -23.81
N ILE A 163 3.07 -7.95 -24.89
CA ILE A 163 4.05 -7.19 -25.67
C ILE A 163 3.38 -6.69 -26.93
N GLN A 164 3.43 -5.41 -27.14
CA GLN A 164 2.98 -4.74 -28.35
C GLN A 164 4.17 -4.02 -28.98
N GLU A 165 4.43 -4.31 -30.23
CA GLU A 165 5.47 -3.64 -31.02
C GLU A 165 4.81 -2.75 -32.08
N GLU A 166 5.22 -1.51 -32.14
CA GLU A 166 4.74 -0.56 -33.13
C GLU A 166 5.87 0.34 -33.64
N ILE A 167 5.74 0.80 -34.88
CA ILE A 167 6.65 1.79 -35.45
C ILE A 167 6.00 3.15 -35.29
N VAL A 168 6.66 4.00 -34.50
CA VAL A 168 6.22 5.38 -34.24
C VAL A 168 6.90 6.30 -35.24
N GLN A 169 6.12 7.11 -35.92
CA GLN A 169 6.55 8.09 -36.91
C GLN A 169 6.43 9.51 -36.35
N ALA A 170 7.07 10.46 -37.03
CA ALA A 170 7.01 11.86 -36.61
C ALA A 170 5.59 12.45 -36.59
N LYS A 171 4.65 11.89 -37.38
CA LYS A 171 3.24 12.26 -37.33
C LYS A 171 2.51 11.82 -36.05
N ASP A 172 3.01 10.73 -35.42
CA ASP A 172 2.41 10.15 -34.24
C ASP A 172 3.02 10.72 -32.95
N GLU A 173 4.30 11.13 -33.03
CA GLU A 173 5.07 11.65 -31.91
C GLU A 173 5.84 12.91 -32.33
N SER A 174 5.40 14.05 -31.83
CA SER A 174 5.95 15.34 -32.19
C SER A 174 7.44 15.58 -31.84
N SER A 175 7.94 14.81 -30.86
CA SER A 175 9.35 14.84 -30.45
C SER A 175 10.30 14.29 -31.51
N LEU A 176 9.79 13.60 -32.52
CA LEU A 176 10.54 13.07 -33.63
C LEU A 176 10.72 14.10 -34.79
N PHE A 177 10.14 15.30 -34.70
CA PHE A 177 10.48 16.39 -35.62
C PHE A 177 11.78 17.06 -35.23
N ASP A 178 12.50 17.53 -36.24
CA ASP A 178 13.74 18.32 -36.03
C ASP A 178 13.39 19.60 -35.26
N ASN A 179 14.06 19.85 -34.16
CA ASN A 179 13.84 20.99 -33.28
C ASN A 179 14.78 22.18 -33.57
N ALA A 180 15.61 22.11 -34.61
CA ALA A 180 16.62 23.13 -34.97
C ALA A 180 15.95 24.38 -35.52
N ARG A 181 15.35 25.19 -34.66
CA ARG A 181 14.72 26.46 -35.04
C ARG A 181 15.70 27.39 -35.74
N GLY A 182 15.28 27.97 -36.89
CA GLY A 182 16.11 28.89 -37.69
C GLY A 182 16.95 28.22 -38.77
N PHE A 183 16.87 26.90 -38.91
CA PHE A 183 17.52 26.15 -40.01
C PHE A 183 16.48 25.58 -40.99
N SER A 184 16.93 25.27 -42.20
CA SER A 184 16.04 24.82 -43.30
C SER A 184 15.30 23.50 -43.04
N ASN A 185 15.81 22.67 -42.15
CA ASN A 185 15.23 21.38 -41.77
C ASN A 185 14.39 21.43 -40.46
N PHE A 186 14.11 22.63 -39.96
CA PHE A 186 13.21 22.78 -38.83
C PHE A 186 11.84 22.08 -39.09
N ALA A 187 11.38 21.29 -38.18
CA ALA A 187 10.17 20.47 -38.28
C ALA A 187 10.18 19.41 -39.40
N ALA A 188 11.36 19.07 -39.96
CA ALA A 188 11.47 17.91 -40.83
C ALA A 188 11.23 16.62 -40.05
N PRO A 189 10.54 15.61 -40.63
CA PRO A 189 10.34 14.33 -40.00
C PRO A 189 11.67 13.62 -39.70
N GLY A 190 11.87 13.19 -38.48
CA GLY A 190 13.01 12.35 -38.10
C GLY A 190 12.80 10.89 -38.50
N ALA A 191 13.76 10.05 -38.12
CA ALA A 191 13.67 8.62 -38.37
C ALA A 191 12.56 7.95 -37.54
N ASP A 192 11.89 7.01 -38.14
CA ASP A 192 10.91 6.13 -37.45
C ASP A 192 11.58 5.37 -36.29
N ARG A 193 10.86 5.15 -35.24
CA ARG A 193 11.33 4.48 -34.01
C ARG A 193 10.51 3.23 -33.74
N LEU A 194 11.19 2.14 -33.41
CA LEU A 194 10.52 0.97 -32.84
C LEU A 194 10.15 1.27 -31.38
N GLN A 195 8.87 1.16 -31.07
CA GLN A 195 8.36 1.26 -29.71
C GLN A 195 7.88 -0.13 -29.26
N ILE A 196 8.33 -0.55 -28.07
CA ILE A 196 7.89 -1.77 -27.44
C ILE A 196 7.13 -1.38 -26.18
N LYS A 197 5.81 -1.61 -26.18
CA LYS A 197 4.93 -1.37 -25.04
C LYS A 197 4.67 -2.69 -24.33
N THR A 198 4.62 -2.66 -23.02
CA THR A 198 4.25 -3.80 -22.19
C THR A 198 3.08 -3.42 -21.31
N THR A 199 2.07 -4.28 -21.24
CA THR A 199 0.89 -4.09 -20.42
C THR A 199 0.69 -5.31 -19.54
N LEU A 200 0.48 -5.13 -18.26
CA LEU A 200 0.15 -6.20 -17.35
C LEU A 200 -1.25 -6.72 -17.68
N THR A 201 -1.39 -8.03 -17.94
CA THR A 201 -2.64 -8.61 -18.45
C THR A 201 -2.86 -9.98 -17.83
N LYS A 202 -4.14 -10.35 -17.61
CA LYS A 202 -4.56 -11.69 -17.22
C LYS A 202 -5.01 -12.49 -18.46
N LYS A 203 -4.73 -13.78 -18.48
CA LYS A 203 -5.17 -14.74 -19.50
C LYS A 203 -5.70 -16.01 -18.86
N PRO A 204 -6.65 -16.70 -19.51
CA PRO A 204 -7.09 -18.02 -19.07
C PRO A 204 -5.92 -19.01 -18.97
N LEU A 205 -6.02 -19.98 -18.06
CA LEU A 205 -4.99 -21.02 -17.89
C LEU A 205 -4.77 -21.84 -19.15
N THR A 206 -5.75 -21.92 -20.04
CA THR A 206 -5.71 -22.72 -21.29
C THR A 206 -5.03 -22.03 -22.46
N ASP A 207 -4.78 -20.72 -22.38
CA ASP A 207 -4.16 -19.95 -23.48
C ASP A 207 -2.63 -20.00 -23.39
N TYR A 208 -2.03 -21.06 -23.97
CA TYR A 208 -0.57 -21.29 -23.93
C TYR A 208 0.19 -20.77 -25.16
N ASN A 209 -0.49 -20.41 -26.23
CA ASN A 209 0.14 -20.22 -27.55
C ASN A 209 0.41 -18.76 -27.92
N ASP A 210 0.20 -17.82 -27.05
CA ASP A 210 0.45 -16.41 -27.35
C ASP A 210 1.94 -16.07 -27.26
N LYS A 211 2.55 -15.81 -28.42
CA LYS A 211 3.96 -15.41 -28.53
C LYS A 211 4.23 -13.99 -28.02
N ASN A 212 3.19 -13.19 -27.85
CA ASN A 212 3.28 -11.82 -27.37
C ASN A 212 3.07 -11.73 -25.85
N PHE A 213 2.94 -12.85 -25.17
CA PHE A 213 2.70 -12.89 -23.72
C PHE A 213 3.89 -13.50 -22.99
N VAL A 214 4.42 -12.75 -22.03
CA VAL A 214 5.46 -13.21 -21.09
C VAL A 214 4.79 -13.50 -19.76
N GLU A 215 4.62 -14.78 -19.44
CA GLU A 215 4.02 -15.21 -18.18
C GLU A 215 4.93 -14.89 -17.01
N LEU A 216 4.42 -14.14 -16.05
CA LEU A 216 5.10 -13.80 -14.78
C LEU A 216 4.58 -14.65 -13.64
N MET A 217 3.27 -14.85 -13.60
CA MET A 217 2.60 -15.62 -12.55
C MET A 217 1.59 -16.58 -13.13
N ARG A 218 1.37 -17.67 -12.40
CA ARG A 218 0.27 -18.59 -12.64
C ARG A 218 -0.47 -18.85 -11.36
N LEU A 219 -1.76 -18.57 -11.39
CA LEU A 219 -2.70 -18.79 -10.31
C LEU A 219 -3.68 -19.88 -10.72
N ASP A 220 -3.84 -20.84 -9.88
CA ASP A 220 -4.73 -21.99 -10.08
C ASP A 220 -5.45 -22.27 -8.76
N ASP A 221 -6.77 -22.17 -8.80
CA ASP A 221 -7.63 -22.27 -7.62
C ASP A 221 -7.18 -21.32 -6.48
N GLY A 222 -6.90 -20.06 -6.83
CA GLY A 222 -6.41 -19.03 -5.92
C GLY A 222 -4.98 -19.23 -5.41
N GLN A 223 -4.31 -20.32 -5.79
CA GLN A 223 -2.96 -20.62 -5.35
C GLN A 223 -1.91 -20.20 -6.37
N LEU A 224 -0.86 -19.59 -5.87
CA LEU A 224 0.29 -19.22 -6.68
C LEU A 224 1.12 -20.47 -7.05
N LYS A 225 1.00 -20.96 -8.29
CA LYS A 225 1.73 -22.15 -8.78
C LYS A 225 3.08 -21.78 -9.39
N LYS A 226 3.20 -20.61 -10.01
CA LYS A 226 4.41 -20.11 -10.64
C LYS A 226 4.55 -18.61 -10.38
N ASN A 227 5.77 -18.19 -10.08
CA ASN A 227 6.10 -16.78 -9.93
C ASN A 227 7.52 -16.53 -10.46
N GLU A 228 7.63 -15.80 -11.55
CA GLU A 228 8.90 -15.37 -12.14
C GLU A 228 9.33 -14.05 -11.48
N GLN A 229 9.96 -14.14 -10.33
CA GLN A 229 10.41 -12.94 -9.60
C GLN A 229 11.89 -12.64 -9.75
N LYS A 230 12.65 -13.54 -10.36
CA LYS A 230 14.11 -13.52 -10.21
C LYS A 230 14.82 -13.56 -11.55
N PRO A 231 15.85 -12.72 -11.74
CA PRO A 231 16.79 -12.91 -12.84
C PRO A 231 17.54 -14.21 -12.69
N ASP A 232 18.06 -14.78 -13.80
CA ASP A 232 18.77 -16.07 -13.82
C ASP A 232 19.95 -16.14 -12.83
N TYR A 233 20.59 -15.01 -12.54
CA TYR A 233 21.64 -14.90 -11.52
C TYR A 233 21.16 -15.15 -10.08
N SER A 234 19.87 -15.07 -9.83
CA SER A 234 19.32 -15.28 -8.49
C SER A 234 19.48 -16.71 -8.02
N LEU A 235 19.55 -17.69 -8.91
CA LEU A 235 19.77 -19.10 -8.55
C LEU A 235 21.10 -19.28 -7.82
N ILE A 236 22.14 -18.60 -8.26
CA ILE A 236 23.47 -18.62 -7.59
C ILE A 236 23.37 -17.92 -6.24
N LYS A 237 22.73 -16.75 -6.20
CA LYS A 237 22.51 -16.02 -4.93
C LYS A 237 21.69 -16.84 -3.93
N ASP A 238 20.65 -17.50 -4.39
CA ASP A 238 19.82 -18.36 -3.55
C ASP A 238 20.56 -19.59 -3.03
N TYR A 239 21.40 -20.18 -3.87
CA TYR A 239 22.26 -21.29 -3.44
C TYR A 239 23.22 -20.87 -2.33
N PHE A 240 23.92 -19.74 -2.50
CA PHE A 240 24.79 -19.21 -1.46
C PHE A 240 24.01 -18.80 -0.20
N ALA A 241 22.85 -18.19 -0.36
CA ALA A 241 22.00 -17.84 0.77
C ALA A 241 21.56 -19.08 1.55
N LYS A 242 21.11 -20.12 0.85
CA LYS A 242 20.75 -21.39 1.47
C LYS A 242 21.92 -21.98 2.26
N ARG A 243 23.11 -22.01 1.66
CA ARG A 243 24.32 -22.52 2.32
C ARG A 243 24.67 -21.69 3.56
N THR A 244 24.65 -20.37 3.46
CA THR A 244 24.90 -19.46 4.60
C THR A 244 23.91 -19.72 5.73
N TYR A 245 22.64 -19.94 5.39
CA TYR A 245 21.60 -20.22 6.37
C TYR A 245 21.79 -21.60 7.03
N GLU A 246 22.16 -22.61 6.27
CA GLU A 246 22.45 -23.97 6.79
C GLU A 246 23.66 -23.99 7.72
N GLU A 247 24.67 -23.13 7.45
CA GLU A 247 25.89 -23.04 8.25
C GLU A 247 25.73 -22.16 9.51
N SER A 248 25.01 -21.04 9.41
CA SER A 248 25.02 -19.97 10.44
C SER A 248 23.64 -19.57 10.95
N GLY A 249 22.55 -20.00 10.30
CA GLY A 249 21.20 -19.59 10.65
C GLY A 249 20.94 -18.10 10.36
N ASN A 250 20.01 -17.50 11.11
CA ASN A 250 19.76 -16.06 11.06
C ASN A 250 20.64 -15.35 12.09
N TYR A 251 21.31 -14.29 11.67
CA TYR A 251 22.14 -13.49 12.57
C TYR A 251 22.20 -12.02 12.16
N SER A 252 22.42 -11.14 13.14
CA SER A 252 22.67 -9.72 12.94
C SER A 252 24.17 -9.43 12.97
N VAL A 253 24.61 -8.61 12.02
CA VAL A 253 26.00 -8.09 11.99
C VAL A 253 26.05 -6.71 12.63
N GLY A 254 25.04 -5.88 12.34
CA GLY A 254 24.82 -4.60 12.98
C GLY A 254 23.40 -4.57 13.56
N ASN A 255 23.27 -4.24 14.83
CA ASN A 255 21.98 -4.28 15.49
C ASN A 255 21.09 -3.12 15.03
N PHE A 256 19.88 -3.47 14.59
CA PHE A 256 18.81 -2.50 14.43
C PHE A 256 18.33 -2.09 15.83
N LYS A 257 18.43 -0.81 16.15
CA LYS A 257 17.78 -0.27 17.34
C LYS A 257 16.39 0.22 16.96
N VAL A 258 15.44 -0.12 17.79
CA VAL A 258 14.07 0.36 17.66
C VAL A 258 13.77 1.20 18.89
N ASP A 259 13.51 2.47 18.66
CA ASP A 259 13.13 3.42 19.70
C ASP A 259 11.72 3.94 19.41
N ILE A 260 10.95 4.19 20.47
CA ILE A 260 9.64 4.82 20.38
C ILE A 260 9.76 6.23 20.94
N ALA A 261 9.18 7.19 20.24
CA ALA A 261 9.16 8.57 20.64
C ALA A 261 7.83 9.23 20.27
N GLU A 262 7.59 10.43 20.80
CA GLU A 262 6.45 11.23 20.40
C GLU A 262 6.52 11.62 18.93
N CYS A 263 5.38 11.61 18.26
CA CYS A 263 5.24 12.22 16.95
C CYS A 263 5.03 13.72 17.13
N LEU A 264 5.95 14.51 16.62
CA LEU A 264 5.88 15.97 16.73
C LEU A 264 5.33 16.64 15.47
N ASN A 265 4.95 15.86 14.48
CA ASN A 265 4.36 16.35 13.24
C ASN A 265 2.87 16.10 13.20
N ASP A 266 2.11 17.13 12.93
CA ASP A 266 0.69 17.04 12.63
C ASP A 266 0.48 16.64 11.16
N GLY A 267 0.63 15.34 10.87
CA GLY A 267 0.15 14.72 9.63
C GLY A 267 0.64 15.26 8.28
N VAL A 268 1.45 16.32 8.27
CA VAL A 268 1.95 16.90 7.03
C VAL A 268 3.33 16.32 6.71
N SER A 269 3.37 15.35 5.84
CA SER A 269 4.63 14.78 5.35
C SER A 269 5.54 14.40 6.49
N ASN A 270 5.03 13.57 7.41
CA ASN A 270 5.76 13.22 8.51
C ASN A 270 7.11 12.78 8.37
N GLU A 271 7.95 13.60 8.59
CA GLU A 271 9.30 13.27 8.32
C GLU A 271 10.17 13.32 9.54
N GLY A 272 9.62 13.15 10.66
CA GLY A 272 10.52 13.02 11.74
C GLY A 272 10.11 13.59 13.08
N ILE A 273 11.01 13.38 13.99
CA ILE A 273 10.95 13.91 15.34
C ILE A 273 11.78 15.18 15.35
N PHE A 274 11.13 16.27 15.70
CA PHE A 274 11.81 17.54 15.92
C PHE A 274 12.19 17.66 17.40
N LEU A 275 13.32 18.28 17.65
CA LEU A 275 13.66 18.72 19.01
C LEU A 275 12.73 19.86 19.41
N GLU A 276 12.50 20.02 20.70
CA GLU A 276 11.60 21.04 21.24
C GLU A 276 11.96 22.48 20.77
N ASN A 277 13.25 22.74 20.58
CA ASN A 277 13.75 24.02 20.08
C ASN A 277 13.63 24.18 18.54
N GLU A 278 13.27 23.12 17.82
CA GLU A 278 13.05 23.12 16.36
C GLU A 278 11.56 23.25 16.02
N GLN A 279 10.69 23.24 17.01
CA GLN A 279 9.25 23.36 16.82
C GLN A 279 8.89 24.80 16.46
N THR A 280 8.09 24.96 15.42
CA THR A 280 7.55 26.26 15.01
C THR A 280 6.04 26.25 15.15
N ASP A 281 5.48 27.40 15.56
CA ASP A 281 4.06 27.59 15.89
C ASP A 281 3.06 27.23 14.77
N GLN A 282 3.53 26.88 13.58
CA GLN A 282 2.67 26.65 12.42
C GLN A 282 2.90 25.34 11.66
N ARG A 283 3.94 24.58 11.94
CA ARG A 283 4.28 23.39 11.13
C ARG A 283 4.70 22.15 11.91
N ASN A 284 5.00 22.28 13.18
CA ASN A 284 5.49 21.18 14.01
C ASN A 284 4.63 21.03 15.25
N ILE A 285 3.32 21.03 15.07
CA ILE A 285 2.39 20.76 16.16
C ILE A 285 2.46 19.26 16.44
N PRO A 286 2.66 18.85 17.71
CA PRO A 286 2.63 17.45 18.08
C PRO A 286 1.26 16.84 17.76
N ASP A 287 1.25 15.71 17.10
CA ASP A 287 0.03 14.91 16.96
C ASP A 287 -0.09 14.02 18.19
N GLU A 288 -1.07 14.31 19.04
CA GLU A 288 -1.31 13.55 20.26
C GLU A 288 -1.78 12.11 20.00
N SER A 289 -2.31 11.84 18.82
CA SER A 289 -2.80 10.51 18.44
C SER A 289 -1.72 9.59 17.91
N LEU A 290 -0.56 10.13 17.52
CA LEU A 290 0.51 9.38 16.88
C LEU A 290 1.75 9.24 17.79
N MET A 291 2.45 8.13 17.62
CA MET A 291 3.81 7.91 18.11
C MET A 291 4.73 7.57 16.94
N CYS A 292 6.01 7.88 17.09
CA CYS A 292 7.02 7.54 16.10
C CYS A 292 7.84 6.34 16.53
N VAL A 293 7.98 5.37 15.63
CA VAL A 293 8.92 4.28 15.76
C VAL A 293 10.14 4.56 14.90
N ARG A 294 11.29 4.76 15.53
CA ARG A 294 12.57 4.96 14.85
C ARG A 294 13.30 3.65 14.72
N VAL A 295 13.70 3.30 13.51
CA VAL A 295 14.53 2.12 13.24
C VAL A 295 15.88 2.57 12.73
N SER A 296 16.93 2.35 13.52
CA SER A 296 18.29 2.76 13.17
C SER A 296 18.87 1.91 12.02
N PRO A 297 19.97 2.39 11.40
CA PRO A 297 20.76 1.56 10.48
C PRO A 297 21.17 0.24 11.12
N GLY A 298 21.25 -0.79 10.29
CA GLY A 298 21.66 -2.11 10.74
C GLY A 298 21.87 -3.06 9.56
N LYS A 299 22.48 -4.20 9.85
CA LYS A 299 22.71 -5.26 8.88
C LYS A 299 22.45 -6.62 9.52
N ALA A 300 21.71 -7.44 8.81
CA ALA A 300 21.42 -8.81 9.24
C ALA A 300 21.41 -9.76 8.05
N TYR A 301 21.58 -11.03 8.35
CA TYR A 301 21.34 -12.12 7.41
C TYR A 301 20.10 -12.88 7.83
N VAL A 302 19.08 -12.88 6.96
CA VAL A 302 17.82 -13.57 7.17
C VAL A 302 17.64 -14.61 6.09
N ARG A 303 17.56 -15.87 6.49
CA ARG A 303 17.58 -17.02 5.58
C ARG A 303 18.78 -16.99 4.61
N GLY A 304 19.94 -16.46 5.09
CA GLY A 304 21.16 -16.33 4.33
C GLY A 304 21.23 -15.15 3.36
N HIS A 305 20.14 -14.39 3.18
CA HIS A 305 20.15 -13.16 2.41
C HIS A 305 20.57 -11.98 3.30
N ASP A 306 21.44 -11.14 2.78
CA ASP A 306 21.82 -9.91 3.44
C ASP A 306 20.73 -8.86 3.36
N ILE A 307 20.41 -8.28 4.49
CA ILE A 307 19.49 -7.14 4.63
C ILE A 307 20.29 -6.01 5.27
N GLU A 308 20.47 -4.94 4.52
CA GLU A 308 21.18 -3.76 4.99
C GLU A 308 20.28 -2.54 4.93
N LYS A 309 20.20 -1.86 6.05
CA LYS A 309 19.52 -0.61 6.21
C LYS A 309 20.55 0.48 6.47
N SER A 310 20.73 1.39 5.52
CA SER A 310 21.76 2.43 5.58
C SER A 310 21.32 3.70 6.31
N GLY A 311 20.03 3.97 6.37
CA GLY A 311 19.47 5.18 7.01
C GLY A 311 18.51 4.86 8.15
N THR A 312 18.26 5.83 9.03
CA THR A 312 17.19 5.75 10.02
C THR A 312 15.84 5.88 9.32
N SER A 313 14.90 4.97 9.58
CA SER A 313 13.51 5.13 9.19
C SER A 313 12.69 5.54 10.38
N ILE A 314 11.76 6.45 10.15
CA ILE A 314 10.78 6.91 11.11
C ILE A 314 9.42 6.49 10.55
N ILE A 315 8.64 5.85 11.39
CA ILE A 315 7.31 5.33 11.04
C ILE A 315 6.35 5.84 12.08
N ASP A 316 5.33 6.56 11.67
CA ASP A 316 4.26 6.97 12.55
C ASP A 316 3.29 5.83 12.73
N VAL A 317 2.90 5.62 13.96
CA VAL A 317 1.98 4.57 14.37
C VAL A 317 0.98 5.20 15.33
N ASP A 318 -0.28 4.84 15.21
CA ASP A 318 -1.30 5.26 16.15
C ASP A 318 -0.92 4.84 17.56
N LYS A 319 -1.06 5.77 18.52
CA LYS A 319 -0.87 5.44 19.91
C LYS A 319 -1.89 4.40 20.31
N PRO A 320 -1.49 3.34 21.02
CA PRO A 320 -2.44 2.39 21.56
C PRO A 320 -3.42 3.11 22.47
N ARG A 321 -4.66 2.69 22.47
CA ARG A 321 -5.73 3.23 23.33
C ARG A 321 -5.25 3.32 24.77
N ASP A 322 -5.52 4.44 25.39
CA ASP A 322 -4.97 4.80 26.69
C ASP A 322 -5.29 3.83 27.83
N LYS A 323 -6.31 3.02 27.75
CA LYS A 323 -6.60 2.00 28.77
C LYS A 323 -7.78 1.09 28.46
N ASP A 324 -7.56 -0.18 28.74
CA ASP A 324 -8.63 -1.06 29.19
C ASP A 324 -8.74 -0.94 30.71
N GLU A 325 -9.81 -0.35 31.21
CA GLU A 325 -10.07 -0.32 32.64
C GLU A 325 -10.72 -1.64 33.08
N PHE A 326 -9.90 -2.58 33.47
CA PHE A 326 -10.40 -3.81 34.07
C PHE A 326 -10.93 -3.52 35.48
N LYS A 327 -12.22 -3.26 35.60
CA LYS A 327 -12.85 -3.13 36.89
C LYS A 327 -12.82 -4.47 37.59
N SER A 328 -12.23 -4.53 38.79
CA SER A 328 -12.18 -5.71 39.66
C SER A 328 -11.33 -6.88 39.14
N ALA A 329 -10.32 -6.64 38.32
CA ALA A 329 -9.35 -7.67 37.99
C ALA A 329 -8.59 -8.13 39.23
N LYS A 330 -8.62 -9.43 39.51
CA LYS A 330 -7.81 -10.02 40.56
C LYS A 330 -6.38 -10.18 40.07
N VAL A 331 -5.47 -9.38 40.63
CA VAL A 331 -4.05 -9.49 40.33
C VAL A 331 -3.39 -10.41 41.34
N ASN A 332 -2.60 -11.36 40.85
CA ASN A 332 -1.89 -12.31 41.74
C ASN A 332 -0.83 -11.53 42.54
N PHE A 333 -0.84 -11.73 43.85
CA PHE A 333 0.09 -11.10 44.79
C PHE A 333 1.56 -11.39 44.49
N ALA A 334 1.86 -12.46 43.78
CA ALA A 334 3.21 -12.84 43.36
C ALA A 334 3.80 -11.96 42.26
N LEU A 335 3.01 -11.09 41.63
CA LEU A 335 3.49 -10.19 40.56
C LEU A 335 4.14 -8.89 41.07
N GLY A 336 4.23 -8.70 42.39
CA GLY A 336 4.85 -7.51 42.99
C GLY A 336 3.91 -6.31 43.11
N THR A 337 4.49 -5.14 43.33
CA THR A 337 3.74 -3.89 43.47
C THR A 337 3.30 -3.37 42.11
N LEU A 338 2.01 -3.11 41.97
CA LEU A 338 1.42 -2.57 40.74
C LEU A 338 1.14 -1.08 40.89
N PHE A 339 1.42 -0.34 39.85
CA PHE A 339 1.13 1.09 39.76
C PHE A 339 0.12 1.33 38.66
N LYS A 340 -0.90 2.12 38.93
CA LYS A 340 -1.81 2.62 37.91
C LYS A 340 -1.15 3.86 37.28
N LEU A 341 -0.88 3.79 35.98
CA LEU A 341 -0.30 4.89 35.22
C LEU A 341 -1.40 5.50 34.36
N ASN A 342 -1.48 6.81 34.32
CA ASN A 342 -2.29 7.54 33.36
C ASN A 342 -1.34 8.09 32.31
N ASN A 343 -1.56 7.77 31.06
CA ASN A 343 -0.83 8.20 29.90
C ASN A 343 0.69 7.94 30.00
N VAL A 344 1.13 6.89 29.32
CA VAL A 344 2.55 6.58 29.16
C VAL A 344 2.99 7.03 27.79
N HIS A 345 3.88 8.01 27.72
CA HIS A 345 4.47 8.51 26.51
C HIS A 345 5.95 8.11 26.45
N GLY A 346 6.38 7.61 25.29
CA GLY A 346 7.77 7.24 25.07
C GLY A 346 8.22 5.97 25.80
N SER A 347 9.53 5.83 26.00
CA SER A 347 10.12 4.73 26.79
C SER A 347 10.16 5.08 28.25
N PRO A 348 9.34 4.49 29.12
CA PRO A 348 9.30 4.88 30.53
C PRO A 348 10.60 4.46 31.23
N VAL A 349 11.29 5.41 31.81
CA VAL A 349 12.32 5.14 32.82
C VAL A 349 11.65 5.26 34.18
N ILE A 350 11.45 4.14 34.84
CA ILE A 350 10.83 4.11 36.16
C ILE A 350 11.88 4.55 37.19
N GLY A 351 11.77 5.79 37.66
CA GLY A 351 12.52 6.29 38.80
C GLY A 351 11.69 6.17 40.08
N LEU A 352 12.19 5.45 41.07
CA LEU A 352 11.57 5.42 42.41
C LEU A 352 12.06 6.60 43.23
N ASN A 353 11.19 7.58 43.40
CA ASN A 353 11.43 8.61 44.42
C ASN A 353 10.81 8.18 45.75
N ASN A 354 11.62 7.81 46.71
CA ASN A 354 11.18 7.54 48.07
C ASN A 354 10.75 8.83 48.78
N THR A 355 9.47 9.10 48.77
CA THR A 355 8.89 10.08 49.71
C THR A 355 8.17 9.35 50.85
N PRO A 356 8.26 9.85 52.10
CA PRO A 356 7.73 9.14 53.28
C PRO A 356 6.22 8.97 53.34
N SER A 357 5.46 9.48 52.41
CA SER A 357 3.99 9.44 52.42
C SER A 357 3.32 8.94 51.14
N GLY A 358 4.05 8.24 50.34
CA GLY A 358 3.51 7.64 49.09
C GLY A 358 4.58 7.62 48.04
N SER A 359 4.67 6.50 47.35
CA SER A 359 5.60 6.35 46.23
C SER A 359 4.99 7.05 45.01
N THR A 360 5.59 8.15 44.62
CA THR A 360 5.29 8.77 43.31
C THR A 360 6.24 8.19 42.27
N VAL A 361 5.70 7.67 41.21
CA VAL A 361 6.47 7.25 40.05
C VAL A 361 6.48 8.43 39.08
N SER A 362 7.65 8.97 38.81
CA SER A 362 7.83 9.93 37.72
C SER A 362 8.17 9.14 36.46
N LEU A 363 7.44 9.37 35.40
CA LEU A 363 7.67 8.80 34.06
C LEU A 363 8.37 9.83 33.18
#